data_a79ecb847533a4ac5662c0667bb0a2eb
#
_entry.id   a79ecb847533a4ac5662c0667bb0a2eb
#
_cell.length_a   1.000
_cell.length_b   1.000
_cell.length_c   1.000
_cell.angle_alpha   90.00
_cell.angle_beta   90.00
_cell.angle_gamma   90.00
#
_symmetry.space_group_name_H-M   'P 1'
#
loop_
_entity.id
_entity.type
_entity.pdbx_description
1 polymer ?
#
loop_
_entity_poly.entity_id
_entity_poly.type
_entity_poly.pdbx_seq_one_letter_code
_entity_poly.pdbx_strand_id
1 'polypeptide(L)'
;MYIDWTYIVLVLPAMLFAMWASARVNSTFEKYKKTRNVRGMTGADAARWVLDRNGLRNVRIEHIQGSLTDHYDPSANVVRLSDDVYSSTSTAAIGVACHEVGHAIQHATNYAPVKIRTAIVPITNIGAKLSVPLIIIGLLLSSMGEVFVMIAYIGCALFGLVTVFQLVTLPVEFNA
;
A
#
# COMPACT_ATOMS: atom_id res chain seq x y z
N MET A 1 21.14 -30.07 3.95
CA MET A 1 20.14 -29.02 4.19
C MET A 1 18.80 -29.58 3.71
N TYR A 2 17.97 -30.05 4.64
CA TYR A 2 16.63 -30.55 4.28
C TYR A 2 15.69 -29.35 4.19
N ILE A 3 15.13 -29.08 3.00
CA ILE A 3 14.03 -28.14 2.88
C ILE A 3 12.79 -28.89 3.36
N ASP A 4 12.20 -28.40 4.44
CA ASP A 4 10.97 -28.99 4.97
C ASP A 4 9.85 -28.86 3.93
N TRP A 5 9.18 -29.97 3.64
CA TRP A 5 8.08 -30.01 2.67
C TRP A 5 6.94 -29.05 3.02
N THR A 6 6.69 -28.85 4.32
CA THR A 6 5.71 -27.86 4.80
C THR A 6 6.03 -26.43 4.35
N TYR A 7 7.31 -26.07 4.32
CA TYR A 7 7.74 -24.76 3.79
C TYR A 7 7.37 -24.58 2.31
N ILE A 8 7.64 -25.62 1.50
CA ILE A 8 7.30 -25.57 0.06
C ILE A 8 5.79 -25.42 -0.13
N VAL A 9 5.00 -26.22 0.59
CA VAL A 9 3.52 -26.22 0.46
C VAL A 9 2.89 -24.91 0.92
N LEU A 10 3.44 -24.24 1.91
CA LEU A 10 2.87 -23.00 2.47
C LEU A 10 3.43 -21.74 1.79
N VAL A 11 4.74 -21.68 1.57
CA VAL A 11 5.39 -20.45 1.08
C VAL A 11 5.32 -20.32 -0.44
N LEU A 12 5.51 -21.42 -1.17
CA LEU A 12 5.52 -21.36 -2.64
C LEU A 12 4.18 -20.88 -3.23
N PRO A 13 3.01 -21.37 -2.81
CA PRO A 13 1.73 -20.84 -3.30
C PRO A 13 1.52 -19.36 -2.97
N ALA A 14 1.89 -18.94 -1.75
CA ALA A 14 1.77 -17.54 -1.35
C ALA A 14 2.68 -16.62 -2.20
N MET A 15 3.91 -17.07 -2.47
CA MET A 15 4.86 -16.34 -3.32
C MET A 15 4.36 -16.26 -4.77
N LEU A 16 3.87 -17.38 -5.33
CA LEU A 16 3.31 -17.40 -6.69
C LEU A 16 2.09 -16.51 -6.81
N PHE A 17 1.21 -16.49 -5.80
CA PHE A 17 0.05 -15.60 -5.75
C PHE A 17 0.47 -14.13 -5.69
N ALA A 18 1.45 -13.77 -4.86
CA ALA A 18 1.96 -12.41 -4.78
C ALA A 18 2.60 -11.95 -6.11
N MET A 19 3.39 -12.81 -6.75
CA MET A 19 3.97 -12.54 -8.08
C MET A 19 2.89 -12.37 -9.14
N TRP A 20 1.89 -13.24 -9.17
CA TRP A 20 0.75 -13.13 -10.08
C TRP A 20 -0.03 -11.84 -9.87
N ALA A 21 -0.35 -11.47 -8.61
CA ALA A 21 -1.05 -10.24 -8.28
C ALA A 21 -0.27 -9.01 -8.73
N SER A 22 1.03 -8.94 -8.44
CA SER A 22 1.91 -7.85 -8.86
C SER A 22 1.98 -7.74 -10.39
N ALA A 23 2.17 -8.86 -11.09
CA ALA A 23 2.18 -8.89 -12.55
C ALA A 23 0.83 -8.44 -13.14
N ARG A 24 -0.29 -8.79 -12.49
CA ARG A 24 -1.63 -8.39 -12.91
C ARG A 24 -1.85 -6.88 -12.78
N VAL A 25 -1.42 -6.28 -11.68
CA VAL A 25 -1.49 -4.82 -11.46
C VAL A 25 -0.66 -4.09 -12.52
N ASN A 26 0.61 -4.46 -12.67
CA ASN A 26 1.51 -3.82 -13.61
C ASN A 26 1.02 -3.95 -15.07
N SER A 27 0.57 -5.14 -15.48
CA SER A 27 0.05 -5.35 -16.84
C SER A 27 -1.23 -4.56 -17.11
N THR A 28 -2.09 -4.42 -16.10
CA THR A 28 -3.31 -3.62 -16.21
C THR A 28 -2.97 -2.14 -16.34
N PHE A 29 -2.06 -1.64 -15.50
CA PHE A 29 -1.58 -0.26 -15.59
C PHE A 29 -0.98 0.04 -16.97
N GLU A 30 -0.05 -0.79 -17.45
CA GLU A 30 0.59 -0.63 -18.76
C GLU A 30 -0.40 -0.70 -19.93
N LYS A 31 -1.44 -1.53 -19.82
CA LYS A 31 -2.51 -1.60 -20.82
C LYS A 31 -3.27 -0.26 -20.91
N TYR A 32 -3.73 0.27 -19.78
CA TYR A 32 -4.54 1.50 -19.75
C TYR A 32 -3.70 2.77 -19.81
N LYS A 33 -2.40 2.73 -19.55
CA LYS A 33 -1.45 3.81 -19.81
C LYS A 33 -1.41 4.20 -21.30
N LYS A 34 -1.65 3.25 -22.20
CA LYS A 34 -1.70 3.46 -23.66
C LYS A 34 -3.03 4.02 -24.16
N THR A 35 -4.06 4.00 -23.33
CA THR A 35 -5.41 4.46 -23.69
C THR A 35 -5.60 5.89 -23.24
N ARG A 36 -5.77 6.82 -24.17
CA ARG A 36 -6.08 8.23 -23.84
C ARG A 36 -7.53 8.38 -23.44
N ASN A 37 -7.78 9.23 -22.45
CA ASN A 37 -9.15 9.60 -22.10
C ASN A 37 -9.76 10.56 -23.13
N VAL A 38 -11.08 10.48 -23.31
CA VAL A 38 -11.81 11.25 -24.33
C VAL A 38 -11.76 12.77 -24.09
N ARG A 39 -11.62 13.20 -22.84
CA ARG A 39 -11.63 14.63 -22.47
C ARG A 39 -10.25 15.28 -22.52
N GLY A 40 -9.17 14.51 -22.73
CA GLY A 40 -7.80 15.03 -22.72
C GLY A 40 -7.33 15.58 -21.36
N MET A 41 -8.04 15.27 -20.27
CA MET A 41 -7.67 15.68 -18.90
C MET A 41 -6.42 14.95 -18.45
N THR A 42 -5.53 15.64 -17.77
CA THR A 42 -4.40 15.02 -17.07
C THR A 42 -4.85 14.37 -15.75
N GLY A 43 -4.00 13.52 -15.15
CA GLY A 43 -4.26 13.00 -13.80
C GLY A 43 -4.44 14.12 -12.77
N ALA A 44 -3.61 15.17 -12.85
CA ALA A 44 -3.74 16.34 -11.96
C ALA A 44 -5.07 17.11 -12.17
N ASP A 45 -5.51 17.28 -13.42
CA ASP A 45 -6.81 17.91 -13.72
C ASP A 45 -7.96 17.09 -13.16
N ALA A 46 -7.92 15.77 -13.32
CA ALA A 46 -8.95 14.87 -12.80
C ALA A 46 -8.99 14.90 -11.27
N ALA A 47 -7.82 14.84 -10.61
CA ALA A 47 -7.73 14.97 -9.16
C ALA A 47 -8.33 16.29 -8.68
N ARG A 48 -7.96 17.42 -9.31
CA ARG A 48 -8.50 18.74 -8.95
C ARG A 48 -10.01 18.81 -9.13
N TRP A 49 -10.51 18.29 -10.24
CA TRP A 49 -11.92 18.29 -10.55
C TRP A 49 -12.75 17.50 -9.52
N VAL A 50 -12.27 16.31 -9.10
CA VAL A 50 -12.95 15.48 -8.09
C VAL A 50 -12.88 16.14 -6.71
N LEU A 51 -11.71 16.67 -6.31
CA LEU A 51 -11.53 17.38 -5.04
C LEU A 51 -12.48 18.58 -4.93
N ASP A 52 -12.58 19.41 -5.97
CA ASP A 52 -13.42 20.61 -5.96
C ASP A 52 -14.90 20.28 -5.86
N ARG A 53 -15.36 19.20 -6.52
CA ARG A 53 -16.74 18.72 -6.41
C ARG A 53 -17.09 18.18 -5.03
N ASN A 54 -16.10 17.71 -4.29
CA ASN A 54 -16.29 17.25 -2.91
C ASN A 54 -15.99 18.34 -1.86
N GLY A 55 -15.82 19.61 -2.29
CA GLY A 55 -15.55 20.72 -1.39
C GLY A 55 -14.12 20.77 -0.81
N LEU A 56 -13.22 19.94 -1.30
CA LEU A 56 -11.85 19.79 -0.81
C LEU A 56 -10.86 20.70 -1.55
N ARG A 57 -11.20 21.99 -1.67
CA ARG A 57 -10.38 22.98 -2.39
C ARG A 57 -9.04 23.26 -1.71
N ASN A 58 -8.93 23.00 -0.43
CA ASN A 58 -7.74 23.18 0.39
C ASN A 58 -6.72 22.03 0.26
N VAL A 59 -7.08 20.91 -0.37
CA VAL A 59 -6.16 19.82 -0.67
C VAL A 59 -5.30 20.22 -1.87
N ARG A 60 -3.98 20.23 -1.68
CA ARG A 60 -3.01 20.54 -2.76
C ARG A 60 -2.76 19.31 -3.61
N ILE A 61 -2.32 19.56 -4.86
CA ILE A 61 -1.83 18.51 -5.76
C ILE A 61 -0.39 18.84 -6.10
N GLU A 62 0.52 17.92 -5.84
CA GLU A 62 1.95 18.09 -6.06
C GLU A 62 2.46 16.98 -6.98
N HIS A 63 3.42 17.33 -7.84
CA HIS A 63 4.16 16.37 -8.65
C HIS A 63 5.34 15.80 -7.85
N ILE A 64 5.55 14.48 -7.93
CA ILE A 64 6.71 13.80 -7.37
C ILE A 64 7.39 12.91 -8.41
N GLN A 65 8.68 12.71 -8.26
CA GLN A 65 9.44 11.82 -9.12
C GLN A 65 9.13 10.35 -8.87
N GLY A 66 9.21 9.54 -9.92
CA GLY A 66 9.06 8.10 -9.86
C GLY A 66 7.86 7.58 -10.63
N SER A 67 7.63 6.27 -10.54
CA SER A 67 6.50 5.56 -11.15
C SER A 67 5.75 4.80 -10.07
N LEU A 68 4.42 4.92 -10.04
CA LEU A 68 3.55 4.30 -9.02
C LEU A 68 3.94 4.69 -7.57
N THR A 69 4.40 5.95 -7.40
CA THR A 69 4.71 6.54 -6.10
C THR A 69 3.59 7.45 -5.60
N ASP A 70 2.47 7.43 -6.31
CA ASP A 70 1.28 8.22 -6.02
C ASP A 70 0.77 7.94 -4.62
N HIS A 71 0.36 8.98 -3.90
CA HIS A 71 -0.23 8.84 -2.57
C HIS A 71 -0.91 10.12 -2.09
N TYR A 72 -1.90 9.97 -1.22
CA TYR A 72 -2.42 11.06 -0.40
C TYR A 72 -1.68 11.13 0.94
N ASP A 73 -1.15 12.30 1.28
CA ASP A 73 -0.52 12.58 2.59
C ASP A 73 -1.50 13.38 3.46
N PRO A 74 -2.15 12.74 4.45
CA PRO A 74 -3.09 13.41 5.32
C PRO A 74 -2.44 14.44 6.25
N SER A 75 -1.14 14.28 6.58
CA SER A 75 -0.43 15.19 7.47
C SER A 75 -0.14 16.52 6.80
N ALA A 76 0.21 16.49 5.53
CA ALA A 76 0.45 17.67 4.70
C ALA A 76 -0.80 18.15 3.95
N ASN A 77 -1.88 17.39 3.97
CA ASN A 77 -3.12 17.61 3.22
C ASN A 77 -2.86 17.80 1.72
N VAL A 78 -2.16 16.83 1.12
CA VAL A 78 -1.70 16.90 -0.27
C VAL A 78 -1.84 15.56 -0.97
N VAL A 79 -2.31 15.58 -2.21
CA VAL A 79 -2.25 14.46 -3.16
C VAL A 79 -0.97 14.61 -3.97
N ARG A 80 -0.07 13.62 -3.88
CA ARG A 80 1.17 13.58 -4.65
C ARG A 80 1.03 12.59 -5.77
N LEU A 81 1.31 13.05 -7.00
CA LEU A 81 1.16 12.27 -8.23
C LEU A 81 2.53 12.12 -8.91
N SER A 82 2.83 10.91 -9.33
CA SER A 82 4.09 10.52 -9.99
C SER A 82 4.21 11.05 -11.43
N ASP A 83 5.40 10.91 -12.01
CA ASP A 83 5.69 11.30 -13.40
C ASP A 83 4.71 10.66 -14.41
N ASP A 84 4.34 9.39 -14.17
CA ASP A 84 3.44 8.65 -15.04
C ASP A 84 1.97 9.08 -14.93
N VAL A 85 1.60 9.83 -13.88
CA VAL A 85 0.22 10.17 -13.57
C VAL A 85 -0.04 11.67 -13.69
N TYR A 86 0.82 12.53 -13.14
CA TYR A 86 0.56 13.96 -12.98
C TYR A 86 0.15 14.65 -14.28
N SER A 87 0.96 14.54 -15.34
CA SER A 87 0.75 15.19 -16.64
C SER A 87 0.17 14.27 -17.72
N SER A 88 -0.04 13.00 -17.40
CA SER A 88 -0.52 12.00 -18.34
C SER A 88 -2.03 12.10 -18.56
N THR A 89 -2.46 11.99 -19.82
CA THR A 89 -3.87 11.96 -20.23
C THR A 89 -4.42 10.55 -20.40
N SER A 90 -3.71 9.54 -19.87
CA SER A 90 -4.12 8.15 -19.99
C SER A 90 -5.26 7.81 -19.03
N THR A 91 -6.04 6.78 -19.39
CA THR A 91 -7.09 6.26 -18.49
C THR A 91 -6.52 5.72 -17.18
N ALA A 92 -5.32 5.11 -17.22
CA ALA A 92 -4.63 4.66 -16.01
C ALA A 92 -4.29 5.83 -15.08
N ALA A 93 -3.77 6.93 -15.62
CA ALA A 93 -3.44 8.13 -14.83
C ALA A 93 -4.66 8.73 -14.14
N ILE A 94 -5.78 8.82 -14.85
CA ILE A 94 -7.04 9.27 -14.26
C ILE A 94 -7.48 8.35 -13.11
N GLY A 95 -7.43 7.02 -13.33
CA GLY A 95 -7.81 6.04 -12.32
C GLY A 95 -6.98 6.15 -11.05
N VAL A 96 -5.65 6.21 -11.18
CA VAL A 96 -4.73 6.37 -10.02
C VAL A 96 -4.97 7.71 -9.31
N ALA A 97 -5.04 8.81 -10.06
CA ALA A 97 -5.27 10.13 -9.47
C ALA A 97 -6.60 10.20 -8.70
N CYS A 98 -7.68 9.61 -9.24
CA CYS A 98 -8.98 9.55 -8.56
C CYS A 98 -8.94 8.66 -7.32
N HIS A 99 -8.18 7.57 -7.33
CA HIS A 99 -7.98 6.71 -6.16
C HIS A 99 -7.32 7.48 -5.00
N GLU A 100 -6.24 8.24 -5.27
CA GLU A 100 -5.59 9.05 -4.24
C GLU A 100 -6.50 10.16 -3.70
N VAL A 101 -7.34 10.73 -4.56
CA VAL A 101 -8.39 11.67 -4.13
C VAL A 101 -9.45 10.96 -3.29
N GLY A 102 -9.77 9.69 -3.58
CA GLY A 102 -10.65 8.85 -2.76
C GLY A 102 -10.17 8.78 -1.31
N HIS A 103 -8.86 8.59 -1.08
CA HIS A 103 -8.28 8.66 0.26
C HIS A 103 -8.45 10.03 0.92
N ALA A 104 -8.30 11.13 0.17
CA ALA A 104 -8.55 12.47 0.72
C ALA A 104 -10.02 12.65 1.15
N ILE A 105 -10.97 12.16 0.35
CA ILE A 105 -12.41 12.19 0.67
C ILE A 105 -12.71 11.34 1.91
N GLN A 106 -12.12 10.13 2.01
CA GLN A 106 -12.26 9.26 3.18
C GLN A 106 -11.80 9.95 4.46
N HIS A 107 -10.68 10.66 4.42
CA HIS A 107 -10.19 11.44 5.55
C HIS A 107 -11.14 12.60 5.88
N ALA A 108 -11.60 13.36 4.90
CA ALA A 108 -12.50 14.49 5.08
C ALA A 108 -13.87 14.07 5.64
N THR A 109 -14.39 12.93 5.23
CA THR A 109 -15.67 12.37 5.70
C THR A 109 -15.56 11.58 7.00
N ASN A 110 -14.37 11.50 7.58
CA ASN A 110 -14.13 10.72 8.80
C ASN A 110 -14.51 9.23 8.66
N TYR A 111 -14.24 8.62 7.50
CA TYR A 111 -14.55 7.22 7.23
C TYR A 111 -13.91 6.31 8.31
N ALA A 112 -14.73 5.53 9.02
CA ALA A 112 -14.30 4.79 10.19
C ALA A 112 -13.10 3.85 9.96
N PRO A 113 -13.03 3.06 8.86
CA PRO A 113 -11.86 2.23 8.58
C PRO A 113 -10.55 3.01 8.42
N VAL A 114 -10.57 4.24 7.88
CA VAL A 114 -9.38 5.10 7.79
C VAL A 114 -8.89 5.52 9.16
N LYS A 115 -9.80 5.84 10.10
CA LYS A 115 -9.41 6.17 11.48
C LYS A 115 -8.71 4.99 12.16
N ILE A 116 -9.24 3.78 11.99
CA ILE A 116 -8.63 2.55 12.51
C ILE A 116 -7.24 2.36 11.90
N ARG A 117 -7.12 2.45 10.57
CA ARG A 117 -5.84 2.38 9.86
C ARG A 117 -4.84 3.38 10.44
N THR A 118 -5.20 4.65 10.52
CA THR A 118 -4.30 5.72 11.01
C THR A 118 -3.83 5.48 12.44
N ALA A 119 -4.69 4.97 13.32
CA ALA A 119 -4.33 4.66 14.70
C ALA A 119 -3.35 3.48 14.83
N ILE A 120 -3.46 2.48 13.93
CA ILE A 120 -2.68 1.24 14.02
C ILE A 120 -1.37 1.32 13.22
N VAL A 121 -1.28 2.15 12.16
CA VAL A 121 -0.09 2.29 11.29
C VAL A 121 1.22 2.46 12.06
N PRO A 122 1.35 3.33 13.08
CA PRO A 122 2.62 3.50 13.79
C PRO A 122 3.10 2.20 14.45
N ILE A 123 2.17 1.45 15.06
CA ILE A 123 2.47 0.19 15.76
C ILE A 123 2.88 -0.89 14.76
N THR A 124 2.16 -1.00 13.65
CA THR A 124 2.47 -1.99 12.60
C THR A 124 3.77 -1.68 11.87
N ASN A 125 4.13 -0.42 11.69
CA ASN A 125 5.42 -0.04 11.10
C ASN A 125 6.60 -0.47 11.98
N ILE A 126 6.48 -0.32 13.30
CA ILE A 126 7.48 -0.82 14.26
C ILE A 126 7.54 -2.35 14.20
N GLY A 127 6.37 -3.01 14.25
CA GLY A 127 6.27 -4.47 14.16
C GLY A 127 6.88 -5.02 12.86
N ALA A 128 6.59 -4.41 11.72
CA ALA A 128 7.14 -4.81 10.42
C ALA A 128 8.67 -4.69 10.37
N LYS A 129 9.24 -3.61 10.93
CA LYS A 129 10.70 -3.41 10.96
C LYS A 129 11.41 -4.37 11.89
N LEU A 130 10.78 -4.75 13.01
CA LEU A 130 11.39 -5.61 14.02
C LEU A 130 11.16 -7.09 13.77
N SER A 131 10.05 -7.49 13.15
CA SER A 131 9.67 -8.91 13.00
C SER A 131 10.75 -9.75 12.33
N VAL A 132 11.22 -9.36 11.15
CA VAL A 132 12.20 -10.12 10.38
C VAL A 132 13.57 -10.19 11.10
N PRO A 133 14.15 -9.09 11.60
CA PRO A 133 15.38 -9.16 12.40
C PRO A 133 15.26 -10.07 13.62
N LEU A 134 14.14 -10.02 14.37
CA LEU A 134 13.93 -10.87 15.53
C LEU A 134 13.85 -12.34 15.15
N ILE A 135 13.15 -12.67 14.06
CA ILE A 135 13.09 -14.05 13.54
C ILE A 135 14.50 -14.54 13.19
N ILE A 136 15.24 -13.76 12.43
CA ILE A 136 16.61 -14.15 11.98
C ILE A 136 17.54 -14.34 13.18
N ILE A 137 17.61 -13.37 14.08
CA ILE A 137 18.48 -13.46 15.28
C ILE A 137 18.06 -14.63 16.15
N GLY A 138 16.77 -14.81 16.40
CA GLY A 138 16.26 -15.90 17.20
C GLY A 138 16.60 -17.27 16.61
N LEU A 139 16.49 -17.44 15.29
CA LEU A 139 16.85 -18.70 14.62
C LEU A 139 18.36 -18.94 14.59
N LEU A 140 19.17 -17.94 14.28
CA LEU A 140 20.63 -18.08 14.23
C LEU A 140 21.23 -18.44 15.60
N LEU A 141 20.67 -17.90 16.67
CA LEU A 141 21.15 -18.10 18.02
C LEU A 141 20.40 -19.20 18.81
N SER A 142 19.44 -19.89 18.15
CA SER A 142 18.57 -20.89 18.79
C SER A 142 19.34 -22.01 19.52
N SER A 143 20.56 -22.37 19.05
CA SER A 143 21.43 -23.35 19.70
C SER A 143 22.03 -22.85 21.02
N MET A 144 21.99 -21.53 21.29
CA MET A 144 22.56 -20.93 22.50
C MET A 144 21.57 -20.91 23.69
N GLY A 145 20.31 -21.26 23.49
CA GLY A 145 19.31 -21.37 24.54
C GLY A 145 17.89 -21.04 24.13
N GLU A 146 16.94 -21.47 24.95
CA GLU A 146 15.49 -21.30 24.69
C GLU A 146 15.05 -19.84 24.58
N VAL A 147 15.75 -18.92 25.20
CA VAL A 147 15.45 -17.47 25.10
C VAL A 147 15.49 -16.99 23.64
N PHE A 148 16.43 -17.49 22.84
CA PHE A 148 16.52 -17.10 21.43
C PHE A 148 15.40 -17.69 20.60
N VAL A 149 14.93 -18.88 20.92
CA VAL A 149 13.73 -19.47 20.30
C VAL A 149 12.50 -18.63 20.62
N MET A 150 12.34 -18.14 21.86
CA MET A 150 11.26 -17.22 22.23
C MET A 150 11.33 -15.89 21.44
N ILE A 151 12.53 -15.35 21.21
CA ILE A 151 12.72 -14.16 20.37
C ILE A 151 12.20 -14.40 18.94
N ALA A 152 12.47 -15.56 18.35
CA ALA A 152 11.95 -15.92 17.04
C ALA A 152 10.40 -15.97 17.04
N TYR A 153 9.79 -16.58 18.07
CA TYR A 153 8.33 -16.61 18.20
C TYR A 153 7.71 -15.22 18.35
N ILE A 154 8.35 -14.32 19.11
CA ILE A 154 7.90 -12.93 19.20
C ILE A 154 7.96 -12.26 17.82
N GLY A 155 9.02 -12.47 17.05
CA GLY A 155 9.13 -11.98 15.68
C GLY A 155 8.01 -12.51 14.78
N CYS A 156 7.69 -13.81 14.87
CA CYS A 156 6.57 -14.41 14.13
C CYS A 156 5.22 -13.82 14.54
N ALA A 157 4.98 -13.60 15.82
CA ALA A 157 3.75 -12.99 16.32
C ALA A 157 3.59 -11.55 15.81
N LEU A 158 4.65 -10.75 15.82
CA LEU A 158 4.65 -9.40 15.25
C LEU A 158 4.36 -9.42 13.75
N PHE A 159 4.96 -10.34 13.01
CA PHE A 159 4.70 -10.50 11.57
C PHE A 159 3.24 -10.86 11.28
N GLY A 160 2.68 -11.79 12.06
CA GLY A 160 1.26 -12.15 11.99
C GLY A 160 0.34 -10.96 12.27
N LEU A 161 0.66 -10.15 13.28
CA LEU A 161 -0.11 -8.93 13.60
C LEU A 161 -0.09 -7.93 12.44
N VAL A 162 1.06 -7.74 11.78
CA VAL A 162 1.17 -6.88 10.58
C VAL A 162 0.28 -7.40 9.45
N THR A 163 0.24 -8.71 9.24
CA THR A 163 -0.61 -9.34 8.22
C THR A 163 -2.09 -9.11 8.51
N VAL A 164 -2.53 -9.31 9.75
CA VAL A 164 -3.92 -9.02 10.17
C VAL A 164 -4.25 -7.54 9.94
N PHE A 165 -3.33 -6.64 10.25
CA PHE A 165 -3.52 -5.21 9.99
C PHE A 165 -3.72 -4.92 8.49
N GLN A 166 -2.92 -5.53 7.61
CA GLN A 166 -3.08 -5.36 6.16
C GLN A 166 -4.48 -5.81 5.70
N LEU A 167 -5.01 -6.90 6.25
CA LEU A 167 -6.39 -7.34 5.97
C LEU A 167 -7.44 -6.33 6.45
N VAL A 168 -7.24 -5.74 7.62
CA VAL A 168 -8.14 -4.70 8.17
C VAL A 168 -8.14 -3.42 7.31
N THR A 169 -7.07 -3.15 6.56
CA THR A 169 -6.99 -1.99 5.67
C THR A 169 -7.65 -2.20 4.30
N LEU A 170 -7.96 -3.42 3.89
CA LEU A 170 -8.59 -3.70 2.60
C LEU A 170 -9.88 -2.91 2.33
N PRO A 171 -10.81 -2.72 3.29
CA PRO A 171 -12.01 -1.90 3.07
C PRO A 171 -11.69 -0.45 2.72
N VAL A 172 -10.56 0.09 3.18
CA VAL A 172 -10.10 1.45 2.84
C VAL A 172 -9.72 1.51 1.36
N GLU A 173 -8.93 0.54 0.90
CA GLU A 173 -8.46 0.47 -0.49
C GLU A 173 -9.59 0.20 -1.49
N PHE A 174 -10.55 -0.65 -1.13
CA PHE A 174 -11.71 -0.94 -1.99
C PHE A 174 -12.72 0.20 -2.09
N ASN A 175 -12.71 1.13 -1.14
CA ASN A 175 -13.65 2.25 -1.10
C ASN A 175 -13.04 3.56 -1.65
N ALA A 176 -11.75 3.64 -1.84
CA ALA A 176 -11.03 4.81 -2.33
C ALA A 176 -11.30 5.18 -3.81
#